data_91c7bb9add7ae9af357c4b9b50ff02da
#
_entry.id   91c7bb9add7ae9af357c4b9b50ff02da
#
_cell.length_a   1.000
_cell.length_b   1.000
_cell.length_c   1.000
_cell.angle_alpha   90.00
_cell.angle_beta   90.00
_cell.angle_gamma   90.00
#
_symmetry.space_group_name_H-M   'P 1'
#
loop_
_entity.id
_entity.type
_entity.pdbx_description
1 polymer ?
#
loop_
_entity_poly.entity_id
_entity_poly.type
_entity_poly.pdbx_seq_one_letter_code
_entity_poly.pdbx_strand_id
1 'polypeptide(L)'
;MIAFNNAKEMEANGEQGSALIVEYERVIYKLGEGPFTEAQNHIRKEVYRNLYELTIMNDDEEKAKHYKEMADSLTDLTSSED
;
A
#
# COMPACT_ATOMS: atom_id res chain seq x y z
N MET A 1 -7.30 -11.22 -1.79
CA MET A 1 -6.10 -11.57 -1.00
C MET A 1 -6.40 -11.40 0.49
N ILE A 2 -6.07 -12.43 1.29
CA ILE A 2 -6.44 -12.44 2.71
C ILE A 2 -5.79 -11.30 3.50
N ALA A 3 -4.49 -11.07 3.31
CA ALA A 3 -3.78 -10.01 4.02
C ALA A 3 -4.33 -8.63 3.69
N PHE A 4 -4.67 -8.39 2.42
CA PHE A 4 -5.27 -7.14 2.00
C PHE A 4 -6.63 -6.94 2.63
N ASN A 5 -7.46 -7.99 2.64
CA ASN A 5 -8.79 -7.93 3.26
C ASN A 5 -8.69 -7.67 4.76
N ASN A 6 -7.70 -8.28 5.44
CA ASN A 6 -7.47 -8.05 6.86
C ASN A 6 -7.12 -6.59 7.13
N ALA A 7 -6.25 -6.01 6.30
CA ALA A 7 -5.87 -4.60 6.45
C ALA A 7 -7.07 -3.68 6.25
N LYS A 8 -7.90 -3.95 5.24
CA LYS A 8 -9.10 -3.15 4.98
C LYS A 8 -10.10 -3.26 6.14
N GLU A 9 -10.23 -4.44 6.72
CA GLU A 9 -11.11 -4.64 7.87
C GLU A 9 -10.60 -3.89 9.10
N MET A 10 -9.30 -3.92 9.37
CA MET A 10 -8.70 -3.14 10.45
C MET A 10 -8.97 -1.65 10.26
N GLU A 11 -8.79 -1.16 9.04
CA GLU A 11 -9.04 0.24 8.71
C GLU A 11 -10.51 0.60 8.94
N ALA A 12 -11.43 -0.26 8.52
CA ALA A 12 -12.86 -0.06 8.72
C ALA A 12 -13.22 -0.02 10.20
N ASN A 13 -12.44 -0.69 11.05
CA ASN A 13 -12.64 -0.68 12.51
C ASN A 13 -11.97 0.51 13.19
N GLY A 14 -11.41 1.44 12.41
CA GLY A 14 -10.81 2.65 12.96
C GLY A 14 -9.33 2.57 13.28
N GLU A 15 -8.67 1.48 12.91
CA GLU A 15 -7.23 1.34 13.12
C GLU A 15 -6.47 2.33 12.23
N GLN A 16 -5.54 3.07 12.82
CA GLN A 16 -4.74 4.05 12.08
C GLN A 16 -3.29 4.06 12.55
N GLY A 17 -2.90 3.12 13.39
CA GLY A 17 -1.58 3.09 13.98
C GLY A 17 -0.61 2.15 13.27
N SER A 18 0.48 1.87 13.98
CA SER A 18 1.55 1.02 13.45
C SER A 18 1.08 -0.40 13.13
N ALA A 19 0.07 -0.90 13.83
CA ALA A 19 -0.47 -2.24 13.54
C ALA A 19 -1.04 -2.31 12.12
N LEU A 20 -1.74 -1.27 11.70
CA LEU A 20 -2.29 -1.22 10.34
C LEU A 20 -1.18 -1.07 9.31
N ILE A 21 -0.16 -0.26 9.61
CA ILE A 21 1.00 -0.12 8.73
C ILE A 21 1.66 -1.48 8.51
N VAL A 22 1.88 -2.24 9.58
CA VAL A 22 2.48 -3.57 9.49
C VAL A 22 1.63 -4.50 8.62
N GLU A 23 0.31 -4.44 8.76
CA GLU A 23 -0.58 -5.30 7.99
C GLU A 23 -0.53 -4.97 6.50
N TYR A 24 -0.50 -3.69 6.13
CA TYR A 24 -0.33 -3.30 4.73
C TYR A 24 1.05 -3.68 4.20
N GLU A 25 2.09 -3.54 5.01
CA GLU A 25 3.44 -3.98 4.62
C GLU A 25 3.47 -5.48 4.36
N ARG A 26 2.71 -6.24 5.14
CA ARG A 26 2.58 -7.69 4.95
C ARG A 26 1.96 -8.02 3.59
N VAL A 27 1.00 -7.21 3.12
CA VAL A 27 0.42 -7.40 1.79
C VAL A 27 1.50 -7.30 0.72
N ILE A 28 2.35 -6.28 0.80
CA ILE A 28 3.45 -6.10 -0.16
C ILE A 28 4.41 -7.28 -0.11
N TYR A 29 4.77 -7.72 1.09
CA TYR A 29 5.66 -8.85 1.27
C TYR A 29 5.09 -10.13 0.62
N LYS A 30 3.81 -10.38 0.84
CA LYS A 30 3.15 -11.58 0.31
C LYS A 30 3.00 -11.55 -1.20
N LEU A 31 2.87 -10.37 -1.79
CA LEU A 31 2.82 -10.24 -3.25
C LEU A 31 4.17 -10.56 -3.90
N GLY A 32 5.27 -10.36 -3.18
CA GLY A 32 6.60 -10.68 -3.66
C GLY A 32 7.15 -9.67 -4.65
N GLU A 33 8.06 -10.13 -5.50
CA GLU A 33 8.80 -9.25 -6.41
C GLU A 33 8.24 -9.23 -7.83
N GLY A 34 7.22 -10.03 -8.09
CA GLY A 34 6.63 -10.08 -9.41
C GLY A 34 7.30 -11.10 -10.33
N PRO A 35 6.98 -11.07 -11.63
CA PRO A 35 6.11 -10.10 -12.27
C PRO A 35 4.68 -10.13 -11.75
N PHE A 36 3.96 -9.02 -11.89
CA PHE A 36 2.63 -8.87 -11.31
C PHE A 36 1.56 -8.83 -12.39
N THR A 37 0.39 -9.39 -12.07
CA THR A 37 -0.79 -9.22 -12.90
C THR A 37 -1.33 -7.80 -12.74
N GLU A 38 -2.23 -7.39 -13.64
CA GLU A 38 -2.88 -6.09 -13.57
C GLU A 38 -3.64 -5.93 -12.25
N ALA A 39 -4.33 -6.98 -11.81
CA ALA A 39 -5.05 -6.97 -10.54
C ALA A 39 -4.09 -6.78 -9.35
N GLN A 40 -2.94 -7.47 -9.37
CA GLN A 40 -1.94 -7.33 -8.32
C GLN A 40 -1.34 -5.92 -8.31
N ASN A 41 -1.08 -5.32 -9.47
CA ASN A 41 -0.59 -3.96 -9.55
C ASN A 41 -1.60 -2.96 -8.99
N HIS A 42 -2.88 -3.20 -9.20
CA HIS A 42 -3.93 -2.36 -8.64
C HIS A 42 -3.92 -2.42 -7.11
N ILE A 43 -3.76 -3.62 -6.55
CA ILE A 43 -3.66 -3.81 -5.10
C ILE A 43 -2.42 -3.10 -4.57
N ARG A 44 -1.28 -3.28 -5.23
CA ARG A 44 -0.01 -2.63 -4.82
C ARG A 44 -0.16 -1.11 -4.78
N LYS A 45 -0.75 -0.53 -5.80
CA LYS A 45 -0.97 0.92 -5.87
C LYS A 45 -1.82 1.39 -4.69
N GLU A 46 -2.93 0.72 -4.43
CA GLU A 46 -3.80 1.08 -3.32
C GLU A 46 -3.08 0.95 -1.97
N VAL A 47 -2.35 -0.14 -1.78
CA VAL A 47 -1.62 -0.39 -0.54
C VAL A 47 -0.55 0.69 -0.31
N TYR A 48 0.22 1.02 -1.34
CA TYR A 48 1.25 2.05 -1.19
C TYR A 48 0.66 3.42 -0.89
N ARG A 49 -0.47 3.76 -1.49
CA ARG A 49 -1.15 5.02 -1.18
C ARG A 49 -1.62 5.05 0.28
N ASN A 50 -2.19 3.97 0.75
CA ASN A 50 -2.62 3.86 2.14
C ASN A 50 -1.43 3.90 3.10
N LEU A 51 -0.35 3.23 2.77
CA LEU A 51 0.87 3.26 3.57
C LEU A 51 1.46 4.68 3.62
N TYR A 52 1.44 5.40 2.52
CA TYR A 52 1.89 6.78 2.49
C TYR A 52 1.11 7.63 3.50
N GLU A 53 -0.22 7.57 3.42
CA GLU A 53 -1.07 8.34 4.33
C GLU A 53 -0.86 7.95 5.80
N LEU A 54 -0.79 6.65 6.07
CA LEU A 54 -0.61 6.15 7.43
C LEU A 54 0.75 6.54 8.01
N THR A 55 1.80 6.50 7.20
CA THR A 55 3.14 6.86 7.68
C THR A 55 3.24 8.35 7.95
N ILE A 56 2.56 9.19 7.16
CA ILE A 56 2.47 10.62 7.45
C ILE A 56 1.75 10.86 8.77
N MET A 57 0.62 10.18 8.99
CA MET A 57 -0.15 10.31 10.22
C MET A 57 0.65 9.88 11.45
N ASN A 58 1.61 8.98 11.28
CA ASN A 58 2.45 8.47 12.35
C ASN A 58 3.83 9.14 12.41
N ASP A 59 3.99 10.25 11.69
CA ASP A 59 5.22 11.05 11.67
C ASP A 59 6.46 10.31 11.17
N ASP A 60 6.27 9.30 10.32
CA ASP A 60 7.38 8.56 9.71
C ASP A 60 7.63 9.07 8.30
N GLU A 61 8.35 10.20 8.21
CA GLU A 61 8.59 10.88 6.94
C GLU A 61 9.44 10.06 5.96
N GLU A 62 10.38 9.27 6.47
CA GLU A 62 11.23 8.44 5.61
C GLU A 62 10.41 7.38 4.88
N LYS A 63 9.57 6.66 5.61
CA LYS A 63 8.68 5.66 5.00
C LYS A 63 7.66 6.32 4.11
N ALA A 64 7.12 7.46 4.51
CA ALA A 64 6.14 8.18 3.69
C ALA A 64 6.72 8.54 2.34
N LYS A 65 7.95 9.03 2.31
CA LYS A 65 8.63 9.36 1.06
C LYS A 65 8.81 8.14 0.18
N HIS A 66 9.24 7.04 0.77
CA HIS A 66 9.44 5.78 0.05
C HIS A 66 8.13 5.29 -0.57
N TYR A 67 7.05 5.26 0.21
CA TYR A 67 5.77 4.77 -0.27
C TYR A 67 5.14 5.70 -1.30
N LYS A 68 5.37 7.00 -1.17
CA LYS A 68 4.92 7.95 -2.19
C LYS A 68 5.59 7.66 -3.53
N GLU A 69 6.90 7.44 -3.52
CA GLU A 69 7.63 7.11 -4.74
C GLU A 69 7.13 5.83 -5.38
N MET A 70 6.83 4.81 -4.57
CA MET A 70 6.29 3.56 -5.08
C MET A 70 4.90 3.75 -5.68
N ALA A 71 4.03 4.50 -5.01
CA ALA A 71 2.68 4.76 -5.51
C ALA A 71 2.72 5.55 -6.82
N ASP A 72 3.59 6.55 -6.90
CA ASP A 72 3.73 7.36 -8.11
C ASP A 72 4.24 6.53 -9.27
N SER A 73 5.17 5.62 -9.02
CA SER A 73 5.69 4.71 -10.04
C SER A 73 4.57 3.85 -10.62
N LEU A 74 3.70 3.33 -9.77
CA LEU A 74 2.57 2.51 -10.22
C LEU A 74 1.50 3.34 -10.92
N THR A 75 1.32 4.58 -10.51
CA THR A 75 0.39 5.50 -11.19
C THR A 75 0.83 5.75 -12.63
N ASP A 76 2.14 5.95 -12.82
CA ASP A 76 2.69 6.14 -14.17
C ASP A 76 2.42 4.91 -15.05
N LEU A 77 2.56 3.71 -14.49
CA LEU A 77 2.31 2.48 -15.23
C LEU A 77 0.84 2.31 -15.61
N THR A 78 -0.08 2.74 -14.74
CA THR A 78 -1.51 2.51 -14.94
C THR A 78 -2.22 3.65 -15.67
N SER A 79 -1.59 4.82 -15.77
CA SER A 79 -2.22 5.97 -16.42
C SER A 79 -1.87 6.07 -17.89
N SER A 80 -1.08 5.15 -18.41
CA SER A 80 -0.59 5.21 -19.79
C SER A 80 -1.67 5.06 -20.84
N GLU A 81 -2.79 4.49 -20.50
CA GLU A 81 -3.90 4.32 -21.43
C GLU A 81 -4.72 5.59 -21.64
N ASP A 82 -4.49 6.57 -20.84
CA ASP A 82 -5.16 7.86 -21.00
C ASP A 82 -4.47 8.69 -22.07
#